data_06d4f25c716e4a4eddb91d004885435d
#
_entry.id   06d4f25c716e4a4eddb91d004885435d
#
_cell.length_a   1.000
_cell.length_b   1.000
_cell.length_c   1.000
_cell.angle_alpha   90.00
_cell.angle_beta   90.00
_cell.angle_gamma   90.00
#
_symmetry.space_group_name_H-M   'P 1'
#
loop_
_entity.id
_entity.type
_entity.pdbx_description
1 polymer ?
#
loop_
_entity_poly.entity_id
_entity_poly.type
_entity_poly.pdbx_seq_one_letter_code
_entity_poly.pdbx_strand_id
1 'polypeptide(L)'
;MTAHGPLQGVKVVACSTAQAGTVPWMLMADLGADVIKIETPDGGDASRRMTVLPGKGSTFFETNNRGVKSVTLNLKTPEGRAILHKLVAKADIFGQNFRPGAAEKNGFGWDELRKLNPKLVYVSISGYGPKGPHAHLPGTDSMAQALGGIAEAYSMPGQKMRTGVVSVADETCAFLAFGGALAALTYARTTGIGQKIDLSLLGGQIRLMGWTLTTAMWRDSNPVTGQARITGTSARPGISASFNDRDGKPLVFQLVGPENWKDAMSSLGFYAKLTQAGFENLGIIIDNDAKRADLLALLDDLFATGTREDWVARLRGADIVSAPINTLLEASNDPDVIANGYVTHVDHPRHGKLKVHGTPWQFSETPAKPGIAPGLGEHNDAVLAELGYGSAEIADLRSRRII
;
A
#
# COMPACT_ATOMS: atom_id res chain seq x y z
N MET A 1 -14.39 -29.49 3.02
CA MET A 1 -13.97 -28.15 3.52
C MET A 1 -13.83 -27.26 2.30
N THR A 2 -14.66 -26.24 2.17
CA THR A 2 -14.51 -25.25 1.11
C THR A 2 -13.15 -24.58 1.27
N ALA A 3 -12.32 -24.61 0.22
CA ALA A 3 -11.01 -23.96 0.21
C ALA A 3 -11.18 -22.48 0.58
N HIS A 4 -10.42 -22.01 1.54
CA HIS A 4 -10.48 -20.61 2.00
C HIS A 4 -9.29 -19.85 1.42
N GLY A 5 -9.50 -19.25 0.25
CA GLY A 5 -8.50 -18.48 -0.48
C GLY A 5 -7.54 -19.34 -1.33
N PRO A 6 -6.92 -18.73 -2.36
CA PRO A 6 -6.06 -19.42 -3.32
C PRO A 6 -4.71 -19.86 -2.76
N LEU A 7 -4.31 -19.37 -1.58
CA LEU A 7 -3.05 -19.72 -0.91
C LEU A 7 -3.21 -20.73 0.21
N GLN A 8 -4.35 -21.46 0.25
CA GLN A 8 -4.53 -22.51 1.24
C GLN A 8 -3.40 -23.54 1.17
N GLY A 9 -2.81 -23.87 2.33
CA GLY A 9 -1.68 -24.78 2.47
C GLY A 9 -0.29 -24.12 2.28
N VAL A 10 -0.23 -22.83 1.92
CA VAL A 10 1.04 -22.06 1.95
C VAL A 10 1.34 -21.67 3.39
N LYS A 11 2.58 -21.93 3.84
CA LYS A 11 3.07 -21.61 5.19
C LYS A 11 4.09 -20.49 5.14
N VAL A 12 3.83 -19.44 5.90
CA VAL A 12 4.68 -18.26 5.98
C VAL A 12 5.14 -18.04 7.41
N VAL A 13 6.43 -17.80 7.60
CA VAL A 13 6.99 -17.32 8.87
C VAL A 13 7.58 -15.93 8.66
N ALA A 14 7.14 -14.95 9.43
CA ALA A 14 7.55 -13.57 9.27
C ALA A 14 8.17 -13.00 10.56
N CYS A 15 9.45 -12.61 10.48
CA CYS A 15 10.15 -11.86 11.52
C CYS A 15 10.22 -10.40 11.09
N SER A 16 9.09 -9.69 11.07
CA SER A 16 9.01 -8.36 10.48
C SER A 16 8.05 -7.44 11.24
N THR A 17 8.27 -6.15 11.10
CA THR A 17 7.54 -5.10 11.82
C THR A 17 7.13 -3.97 10.89
N ALA A 18 6.35 -3.02 11.40
CA ALA A 18 5.84 -1.85 10.69
C ALA A 18 4.96 -2.23 9.48
N GLN A 19 4.97 -1.43 8.40
CA GLN A 19 4.03 -1.58 7.30
C GLN A 19 4.60 -2.42 6.15
N ALA A 20 5.68 -2.01 5.52
CA ALA A 20 6.27 -2.76 4.40
C ALA A 20 6.63 -4.21 4.76
N GLY A 21 7.02 -4.44 6.03
CA GLY A 21 7.36 -5.77 6.52
C GLY A 21 6.19 -6.66 6.88
N THR A 22 4.97 -6.12 7.05
CA THR A 22 3.81 -6.89 7.55
C THR A 22 2.71 -7.06 6.53
N VAL A 23 2.44 -6.04 5.72
CA VAL A 23 1.38 -6.05 4.71
C VAL A 23 1.49 -7.23 3.73
N PRO A 24 2.66 -7.66 3.21
CA PRO A 24 2.73 -8.80 2.31
C PRO A 24 2.14 -10.08 2.91
N TRP A 25 2.41 -10.31 4.18
CA TRP A 25 1.98 -11.50 4.90
C TRP A 25 0.53 -11.44 5.31
N MET A 26 0.06 -10.26 5.69
CA MET A 26 -1.37 -9.99 5.92
C MET A 26 -2.20 -10.28 4.66
N LEU A 27 -1.74 -9.82 3.49
CA LEU A 27 -2.38 -10.10 2.20
C LEU A 27 -2.38 -11.60 1.89
N MET A 28 -1.29 -12.32 2.20
CA MET A 28 -1.25 -13.78 2.06
C MET A 28 -2.23 -14.48 3.02
N ALA A 29 -2.38 -13.98 4.24
CA ALA A 29 -3.35 -14.50 5.21
C ALA A 29 -4.80 -14.28 4.73
N ASP A 30 -5.13 -13.10 4.20
CA ASP A 30 -6.44 -12.84 3.57
C ASP A 30 -6.75 -13.81 2.42
N LEU A 31 -5.70 -14.32 1.74
CA LEU A 31 -5.79 -15.31 0.66
C LEU A 31 -5.68 -16.75 1.15
N GLY A 32 -5.70 -16.99 2.45
CA GLY A 32 -5.77 -18.34 3.06
C GLY A 32 -4.44 -18.98 3.40
N ALA A 33 -3.31 -18.28 3.31
CA ALA A 33 -2.03 -18.79 3.79
C ALA A 33 -2.02 -18.90 5.33
N ASP A 34 -1.30 -19.88 5.85
CA ASP A 34 -1.00 -20.01 7.29
C ASP A 34 0.23 -19.17 7.63
N VAL A 35 0.00 -18.00 8.22
CA VAL A 35 1.02 -17.00 8.49
C VAL A 35 1.32 -16.93 9.98
N ILE A 36 2.57 -17.19 10.36
CA ILE A 36 3.08 -17.04 11.72
C ILE A 36 3.98 -15.81 11.78
N LYS A 37 3.55 -14.77 12.49
CA LYS A 37 4.32 -13.58 12.82
C LYS A 37 5.10 -13.83 14.10
N ILE A 38 6.42 -13.69 14.03
CA ILE A 38 7.31 -13.77 15.18
C ILE A 38 7.50 -12.36 15.76
N GLU A 39 7.24 -12.23 17.05
CA GLU A 39 7.35 -10.98 17.79
C GLU A 39 8.27 -11.14 19.02
N THR A 40 8.83 -10.04 19.52
CA THR A 40 9.55 -10.08 20.79
C THR A 40 8.55 -10.27 21.96
N PRO A 41 8.87 -11.05 23.01
CA PRO A 41 8.03 -11.15 24.20
C PRO A 41 7.82 -9.79 24.88
N ASP A 42 8.79 -8.89 24.77
CA ASP A 42 8.75 -7.55 25.38
C ASP A 42 7.97 -6.55 24.50
N GLY A 43 6.64 -6.67 24.54
CA GLY A 43 5.72 -5.70 23.92
C GLY A 43 5.52 -5.83 22.41
N GLY A 44 6.10 -6.84 21.77
CA GLY A 44 5.84 -7.20 20.37
C GLY A 44 6.30 -6.17 19.34
N ASP A 45 5.60 -6.15 18.22
CA ASP A 45 5.76 -5.14 17.17
C ASP A 45 5.46 -3.74 17.72
N ALA A 46 6.34 -2.77 17.45
CA ALA A 46 6.16 -1.39 17.89
C ALA A 46 4.83 -0.78 17.37
N SER A 47 4.33 -1.26 16.24
CA SER A 47 3.05 -0.82 15.66
C SER A 47 1.84 -1.09 16.56
N ARG A 48 1.93 -2.03 17.52
CA ARG A 48 0.89 -2.25 18.53
C ARG A 48 0.62 -1.03 19.41
N ARG A 49 1.58 -0.10 19.49
CA ARG A 49 1.50 1.13 20.28
C ARG A 49 1.38 2.40 19.42
N MET A 50 1.29 2.26 18.09
CA MET A 50 1.12 3.39 17.17
C MET A 50 -0.36 3.64 16.89
N THR A 51 -0.75 4.92 16.82
CA THR A 51 -2.12 5.34 16.45
C THR A 51 -3.21 4.59 17.23
N VAL A 52 -3.04 4.51 18.55
CA VAL A 52 -3.99 3.83 19.43
C VAL A 52 -5.23 4.70 19.64
N LEU A 53 -6.41 4.16 19.31
CA LEU A 53 -7.69 4.80 19.57
C LEU A 53 -8.34 4.22 20.83
N PRO A 54 -8.92 5.06 21.70
CA PRO A 54 -9.61 4.60 22.89
C PRO A 54 -10.68 3.55 22.56
N GLY A 55 -10.62 2.39 23.23
CA GLY A 55 -11.56 1.28 23.03
C GLY A 55 -11.43 0.52 21.69
N LYS A 56 -10.47 0.87 20.83
CA LYS A 56 -10.33 0.26 19.48
C LYS A 56 -8.93 -0.27 19.16
N GLY A 57 -7.96 -0.11 20.07
CA GLY A 57 -6.58 -0.56 19.84
C GLY A 57 -5.80 0.28 18.84
N SER A 58 -4.70 -0.27 18.33
CA SER A 58 -3.86 0.37 17.33
C SER A 58 -4.44 0.16 15.93
N THR A 59 -4.89 1.23 15.28
CA THR A 59 -5.37 1.14 13.89
C THR A 59 -4.26 0.68 12.94
N PHE A 60 -3.02 1.05 13.22
CA PHE A 60 -1.86 0.63 12.43
C PHE A 60 -1.64 -0.89 12.52
N PHE A 61 -1.66 -1.47 13.74
CA PHE A 61 -1.46 -2.90 13.92
C PHE A 61 -2.64 -3.72 13.40
N GLU A 62 -3.87 -3.31 13.72
CA GLU A 62 -5.11 -4.01 13.31
C GLU A 62 -5.25 -4.06 11.78
N THR A 63 -4.84 -2.99 11.07
CA THR A 63 -4.90 -2.96 9.61
C THR A 63 -3.86 -3.89 8.98
N ASN A 64 -2.61 -3.89 9.48
CA ASN A 64 -1.47 -4.48 8.79
C ASN A 64 -1.11 -5.90 9.26
N ASN A 65 -1.83 -6.46 10.27
CA ASN A 65 -1.53 -7.78 10.84
C ASN A 65 -2.77 -8.66 11.01
N ARG A 66 -3.87 -8.35 10.31
CA ARG A 66 -5.08 -9.18 10.39
C ARG A 66 -4.83 -10.56 9.77
N GLY A 67 -5.47 -11.58 10.34
CA GLY A 67 -5.41 -12.94 9.84
C GLY A 67 -4.13 -13.71 10.13
N VAL A 68 -3.10 -13.07 10.71
CA VAL A 68 -1.87 -13.77 11.07
C VAL A 68 -1.94 -14.37 12.48
N LYS A 69 -1.12 -15.39 12.74
CA LYS A 69 -0.88 -15.94 14.08
C LYS A 69 0.27 -15.19 14.74
N SER A 70 0.13 -14.70 15.97
CA SER A 70 1.22 -14.10 16.76
C SER A 70 1.88 -15.14 17.62
N VAL A 71 3.19 -15.28 17.48
CA VAL A 71 4.07 -16.10 18.33
C VAL A 71 5.20 -15.23 18.85
N THR A 72 5.39 -15.19 20.16
CA THR A 72 6.50 -14.46 20.76
C THR A 72 7.73 -15.35 20.88
N LEU A 73 8.89 -14.86 20.43
CA LEU A 73 10.19 -15.54 20.57
C LEU A 73 11.29 -14.52 20.90
N ASN A 74 12.07 -14.81 21.94
CA ASN A 74 13.30 -14.08 22.21
C ASN A 74 14.43 -14.62 21.31
N LEU A 75 14.58 -14.06 20.12
CA LEU A 75 15.60 -14.49 19.14
C LEU A 75 17.05 -14.21 19.56
N LYS A 76 17.27 -13.51 20.69
CA LYS A 76 18.61 -13.37 21.28
C LYS A 76 19.07 -14.65 21.97
N THR A 77 18.13 -15.52 22.35
CA THR A 77 18.42 -16.80 23.03
C THR A 77 18.60 -17.95 22.03
N PRO A 78 19.43 -18.96 22.36
CA PRO A 78 19.54 -20.16 21.53
C PRO A 78 18.23 -20.91 21.37
N GLU A 79 17.43 -20.99 22.42
CA GLU A 79 16.14 -21.68 22.42
C GLU A 79 15.12 -21.00 21.51
N GLY A 80 15.01 -19.66 21.58
CA GLY A 80 14.12 -18.89 20.69
C GLY A 80 14.49 -19.06 19.22
N ARG A 81 15.80 -19.08 18.91
CA ARG A 81 16.27 -19.38 17.55
C ARG A 81 15.99 -20.82 17.12
N ALA A 82 16.17 -21.80 18.03
CA ALA A 82 15.86 -23.20 17.73
C ALA A 82 14.38 -23.41 17.40
N ILE A 83 13.47 -22.71 18.08
CA ILE A 83 12.04 -22.73 17.77
C ILE A 83 11.79 -22.10 16.38
N LEU A 84 12.39 -20.94 16.09
CA LEU A 84 12.30 -20.32 14.78
C LEU A 84 12.79 -21.25 13.65
N HIS A 85 13.91 -21.92 13.85
CA HIS A 85 14.47 -22.88 12.89
C HIS A 85 13.51 -24.06 12.61
N LYS A 86 12.85 -24.59 13.66
CA LYS A 86 11.83 -25.64 13.49
C LYS A 86 10.62 -25.15 12.67
N LEU A 87 10.18 -23.90 12.86
CA LEU A 87 9.14 -23.29 12.07
C LEU A 87 9.53 -23.13 10.60
N VAL A 88 10.72 -22.57 10.35
CA VAL A 88 11.25 -22.32 8.99
C VAL A 88 11.51 -23.60 8.23
N ALA A 89 11.92 -24.68 8.89
CA ALA A 89 12.10 -25.99 8.25
C ALA A 89 10.82 -26.53 7.61
N LYS A 90 9.65 -26.05 8.04
CA LYS A 90 8.32 -26.43 7.53
C LYS A 90 7.64 -25.33 6.71
N ALA A 91 8.26 -24.17 6.57
CA ALA A 91 7.68 -23.02 5.88
C ALA A 91 7.98 -23.02 4.37
N ASP A 92 7.06 -22.50 3.58
CA ASP A 92 7.30 -22.19 2.17
C ASP A 92 8.03 -20.85 2.01
N ILE A 93 7.70 -19.87 2.86
CA ILE A 93 8.20 -18.50 2.78
C ILE A 93 8.67 -18.06 4.16
N PHE A 94 9.84 -17.40 4.19
CA PHE A 94 10.33 -16.65 5.34
C PHE A 94 10.49 -15.18 4.96
N GLY A 95 9.91 -14.27 5.75
CA GLY A 95 9.99 -12.82 5.54
C GLY A 95 10.64 -12.07 6.69
N GLN A 96 11.48 -11.08 6.39
CA GLN A 96 12.08 -10.21 7.40
C GLN A 96 12.33 -8.80 6.86
N ASN A 97 12.36 -7.79 7.76
CA ASN A 97 12.72 -6.42 7.41
C ASN A 97 13.72 -5.81 8.39
N PHE A 98 14.66 -6.62 8.89
CA PHE A 98 15.78 -6.13 9.69
C PHE A 98 16.77 -5.35 8.83
N ARG A 99 17.57 -4.51 9.48
CA ARG A 99 18.69 -3.85 8.79
C ARG A 99 19.63 -4.91 8.20
N PRO A 100 20.23 -4.65 7.02
CA PRO A 100 21.16 -5.58 6.41
C PRO A 100 22.25 -6.07 7.38
N GLY A 101 22.50 -7.37 7.40
CA GLY A 101 23.43 -8.03 8.31
C GLY A 101 22.87 -8.37 9.69
N ALA A 102 21.71 -7.89 10.08
CA ALA A 102 21.14 -8.17 11.39
C ALA A 102 20.54 -9.59 11.48
N ALA A 103 19.88 -10.05 10.44
CA ALA A 103 19.34 -11.41 10.36
C ALA A 103 20.48 -12.45 10.44
N GLU A 104 21.55 -12.21 9.70
CA GLU A 104 22.76 -13.05 9.70
C GLU A 104 23.39 -13.14 11.09
N LYS A 105 23.60 -11.99 11.77
CA LYS A 105 24.14 -11.94 13.14
C LYS A 105 23.30 -12.70 14.16
N ASN A 106 22.00 -12.79 13.93
CA ASN A 106 21.05 -13.45 14.83
C ASN A 106 20.76 -14.90 14.43
N GLY A 107 21.44 -15.48 13.42
CA GLY A 107 21.35 -16.88 13.04
C GLY A 107 20.08 -17.25 12.26
N PHE A 108 19.48 -16.29 11.56
CA PHE A 108 18.36 -16.52 10.64
C PHE A 108 18.53 -15.78 9.30
N GLY A 109 19.79 -15.58 8.87
CA GLY A 109 20.11 -15.13 7.53
C GLY A 109 19.85 -16.21 6.47
N TRP A 110 19.88 -15.79 5.20
CA TRP A 110 19.62 -16.69 4.08
C TRP A 110 20.48 -17.95 4.08
N ASP A 111 21.81 -17.80 4.26
CA ASP A 111 22.76 -18.93 4.20
C ASP A 111 22.55 -19.94 5.32
N GLU A 112 21.99 -19.53 6.45
CA GLU A 112 21.62 -20.41 7.55
C GLU A 112 20.32 -21.13 7.25
N LEU A 113 19.26 -20.39 6.90
CA LEU A 113 17.92 -20.95 6.75
C LEU A 113 17.77 -21.85 5.52
N ARG A 114 18.49 -21.58 4.42
CA ARG A 114 18.46 -22.46 3.24
C ARG A 114 19.06 -23.85 3.48
N LYS A 115 19.93 -23.99 4.48
CA LYS A 115 20.47 -25.33 4.87
C LYS A 115 19.38 -26.17 5.56
N LEU A 116 18.48 -25.49 6.28
CA LEU A 116 17.35 -26.16 6.95
C LEU A 116 16.23 -26.49 5.96
N ASN A 117 16.03 -25.62 4.98
CA ASN A 117 14.98 -25.76 3.98
C ASN A 117 15.44 -25.27 2.60
N PRO A 118 15.96 -26.17 1.75
CA PRO A 118 16.46 -25.81 0.42
C PRO A 118 15.40 -25.25 -0.54
N LYS A 119 14.11 -25.43 -0.24
CA LYS A 119 12.98 -24.90 -1.03
C LYS A 119 12.46 -23.57 -0.52
N LEU A 120 13.05 -23.03 0.55
CA LEU A 120 12.59 -21.79 1.20
C LEU A 120 12.66 -20.59 0.26
N VAL A 121 11.59 -19.87 0.16
CA VAL A 121 11.58 -18.50 -0.38
C VAL A 121 11.92 -17.53 0.77
N TYR A 122 13.06 -16.85 0.67
CA TYR A 122 13.52 -15.90 1.69
C TYR A 122 13.34 -14.48 1.17
N VAL A 123 12.49 -13.68 1.82
CA VAL A 123 12.19 -12.29 1.44
C VAL A 123 12.82 -11.34 2.45
N SER A 124 13.70 -10.46 1.95
CA SER A 124 14.39 -9.44 2.74
C SER A 124 13.99 -8.05 2.28
N ILE A 125 13.39 -7.26 3.17
CA ILE A 125 12.94 -5.90 2.90
C ILE A 125 13.83 -4.92 3.68
N SER A 126 14.35 -3.90 3.01
CA SER A 126 15.20 -2.87 3.62
C SER A 126 14.79 -1.46 3.17
N GLY A 127 15.35 -0.42 3.78
CA GLY A 127 15.06 0.97 3.37
C GLY A 127 15.59 1.30 1.97
N TYR A 128 16.85 0.95 1.71
CA TYR A 128 17.60 1.44 0.53
C TYR A 128 18.07 0.33 -0.40
N GLY A 129 17.86 -0.93 -0.06
CA GLY A 129 18.41 -2.07 -0.78
C GLY A 129 19.71 -2.59 -0.17
N PRO A 130 20.20 -3.77 -0.64
CA PRO A 130 21.39 -4.43 -0.07
C PRO A 130 22.70 -3.78 -0.51
N LYS A 131 22.69 -2.88 -1.48
CA LYS A 131 23.89 -2.25 -2.08
C LYS A 131 23.77 -0.73 -2.06
N GLY A 132 24.90 -0.05 -2.19
CA GLY A 132 24.97 1.40 -2.23
C GLY A 132 25.37 2.03 -0.89
N PRO A 133 25.65 3.36 -0.89
CA PRO A 133 26.19 4.07 0.27
C PRO A 133 25.25 4.09 1.48
N HIS A 134 23.95 4.02 1.25
CA HIS A 134 22.93 4.10 2.30
C HIS A 134 22.41 2.73 2.77
N ALA A 135 22.91 1.61 2.24
CA ALA A 135 22.40 0.25 2.54
C ALA A 135 22.33 -0.05 4.05
N HIS A 136 23.29 0.48 4.83
CA HIS A 136 23.39 0.29 6.28
C HIS A 136 22.54 1.22 7.13
N LEU A 137 21.95 2.27 6.51
CA LEU A 137 21.18 3.28 7.23
C LEU A 137 19.75 2.79 7.56
N PRO A 138 19.13 3.34 8.61
CA PRO A 138 17.71 3.13 8.87
C PRO A 138 16.89 3.82 7.78
N GLY A 139 15.95 3.10 7.19
CA GLY A 139 15.02 3.64 6.18
C GLY A 139 13.60 3.65 6.73
N THR A 140 12.85 4.66 6.32
CA THR A 140 11.41 4.79 6.56
C THR A 140 10.73 5.22 5.26
N ASP A 141 9.42 5.11 5.22
CA ASP A 141 8.61 5.56 4.09
C ASP A 141 8.94 6.99 3.64
N SER A 142 8.97 7.94 4.59
CA SER A 142 9.26 9.35 4.29
C SER A 142 10.64 9.56 3.64
N MET A 143 11.64 8.78 4.06
CA MET A 143 12.97 8.84 3.46
C MET A 143 12.97 8.30 2.03
N ALA A 144 12.23 7.23 1.78
CA ALA A 144 12.07 6.68 0.43
C ALA A 144 11.27 7.61 -0.48
N GLN A 145 10.21 8.26 0.03
CA GLN A 145 9.48 9.31 -0.71
C GLN A 145 10.40 10.47 -1.11
N ALA A 146 11.24 10.93 -0.19
CA ALA A 146 12.17 12.04 -0.45
C ALA A 146 13.24 11.66 -1.49
N LEU A 147 13.92 10.53 -1.30
CA LEU A 147 14.97 10.07 -2.21
C LEU A 147 14.45 9.58 -3.57
N GLY A 148 13.25 9.01 -3.59
CA GLY A 148 12.64 8.47 -4.79
C GLY A 148 11.91 9.51 -5.66
N GLY A 149 11.90 10.79 -5.26
CA GLY A 149 11.42 11.91 -6.08
C GLY A 149 9.93 12.21 -5.99
N ILE A 150 9.10 11.37 -5.32
CA ILE A 150 7.66 11.60 -5.28
C ILE A 150 7.29 12.85 -4.46
N ALA A 151 8.07 13.16 -3.42
CA ALA A 151 7.83 14.33 -2.58
C ALA A 151 7.96 15.63 -3.39
N GLU A 152 8.89 15.67 -4.34
CA GLU A 152 9.04 16.80 -5.28
C GLU A 152 7.94 16.77 -6.34
N ALA A 153 7.66 15.61 -6.94
CA ALA A 153 6.68 15.44 -8.01
C ALA A 153 5.25 15.87 -7.63
N TYR A 154 4.87 15.71 -6.35
CA TYR A 154 3.57 16.17 -5.83
C TYR A 154 3.60 17.56 -5.19
N SER A 155 4.74 18.22 -5.15
CA SER A 155 4.85 19.57 -4.56
C SER A 155 4.29 20.63 -5.50
N MET A 156 3.63 21.63 -4.94
CA MET A 156 3.14 22.79 -5.70
C MET A 156 4.23 23.86 -5.77
N PRO A 157 4.37 24.57 -6.90
CA PRO A 157 5.30 25.69 -7.02
C PRO A 157 5.12 26.71 -5.89
N GLY A 158 6.20 27.12 -5.26
CA GLY A 158 6.20 28.09 -4.16
C GLY A 158 5.74 27.55 -2.79
N GLN A 159 5.35 26.28 -2.71
CA GLN A 159 5.02 25.63 -1.43
C GLN A 159 6.22 24.83 -0.88
N LYS A 160 6.26 24.70 0.45
CA LYS A 160 7.26 23.84 1.10
C LYS A 160 7.00 22.38 0.72
N MET A 161 8.00 21.71 0.18
CA MET A 161 7.97 20.28 -0.12
C MET A 161 7.68 19.45 1.13
N ARG A 162 6.83 18.44 1.01
CA ARG A 162 6.44 17.55 2.09
C ARG A 162 6.31 16.12 1.59
N THR A 163 6.63 15.18 2.46
CA THR A 163 6.25 13.77 2.25
C THR A 163 4.75 13.61 2.51
N GLY A 164 4.10 12.72 1.77
CA GLY A 164 2.68 12.43 1.95
C GLY A 164 2.40 11.73 3.28
N VAL A 165 1.16 11.86 3.76
CA VAL A 165 0.70 11.16 4.98
C VAL A 165 0.39 9.67 4.72
N VAL A 166 0.18 9.29 3.46
CA VAL A 166 0.01 7.89 3.04
C VAL A 166 1.38 7.30 2.78
N SER A 167 1.66 6.15 3.37
CA SER A 167 2.96 5.47 3.27
C SER A 167 3.12 4.77 1.92
N VAL A 168 3.23 5.54 0.84
CA VAL A 168 3.22 5.02 -0.54
C VAL A 168 4.44 4.16 -0.88
N ALA A 169 5.59 4.45 -0.28
CA ALA A 169 6.80 3.65 -0.47
C ALA A 169 6.71 2.31 0.25
N ASP A 170 6.19 2.30 1.49
CA ASP A 170 5.92 1.08 2.25
C ASP A 170 4.91 0.19 1.52
N GLU A 171 3.75 0.74 1.12
CA GLU A 171 2.71 -0.02 0.41
C GLU A 171 3.21 -0.58 -0.91
N THR A 172 3.89 0.23 -1.73
CA THR A 172 4.42 -0.25 -3.01
C THR A 172 5.45 -1.36 -2.81
N CYS A 173 6.36 -1.20 -1.83
CA CYS A 173 7.34 -2.24 -1.49
C CYS A 173 6.63 -3.52 -1.02
N ALA A 174 5.58 -3.39 -0.21
CA ALA A 174 4.79 -4.52 0.29
C ALA A 174 4.10 -5.29 -0.84
N PHE A 175 3.47 -4.61 -1.79
CA PHE A 175 2.86 -5.26 -2.96
C PHE A 175 3.90 -5.94 -3.85
N LEU A 176 5.08 -5.33 -4.03
CA LEU A 176 6.18 -5.96 -4.77
C LEU A 176 6.74 -7.17 -4.01
N ALA A 177 6.82 -7.12 -2.68
CA ALA A 177 7.24 -8.26 -1.86
C ALA A 177 6.23 -9.41 -1.93
N PHE A 178 4.92 -9.11 -1.87
CA PHE A 178 3.85 -10.08 -2.07
C PHE A 178 3.96 -10.76 -3.45
N GLY A 179 4.03 -9.98 -4.54
CA GLY A 179 4.15 -10.52 -5.90
C GLY A 179 5.46 -11.28 -6.14
N GLY A 180 6.59 -10.75 -5.65
CA GLY A 180 7.89 -11.39 -5.73
C GLY A 180 7.95 -12.72 -4.97
N ALA A 181 7.35 -12.79 -3.78
CA ALA A 181 7.26 -14.01 -3.00
C ALA A 181 6.43 -15.09 -3.72
N LEU A 182 5.30 -14.73 -4.35
CA LEU A 182 4.49 -15.67 -5.14
C LEU A 182 5.22 -16.17 -6.38
N ALA A 183 5.96 -15.31 -7.09
CA ALA A 183 6.78 -15.71 -8.23
C ALA A 183 7.88 -16.70 -7.80
N ALA A 184 8.58 -16.41 -6.70
CA ALA A 184 9.61 -17.31 -6.17
C ALA A 184 9.02 -18.61 -5.62
N LEU A 185 7.84 -18.58 -5.00
CA LEU A 185 7.13 -19.77 -4.55
C LEU A 185 6.73 -20.67 -5.73
N THR A 186 6.27 -20.08 -6.84
CA THR A 186 5.96 -20.82 -8.07
C THR A 186 7.21 -21.53 -8.60
N TYR A 187 8.34 -20.83 -8.64
CA TYR A 187 9.63 -21.42 -9.03
C TYR A 187 10.07 -22.54 -8.08
N ALA A 188 9.98 -22.31 -6.76
CA ALA A 188 10.36 -23.32 -5.77
C ALA A 188 9.48 -24.58 -5.83
N ARG A 189 8.18 -24.44 -6.10
CA ARG A 189 7.27 -25.57 -6.27
C ARG A 189 7.52 -26.38 -7.52
N THR A 190 7.93 -25.74 -8.62
CA THR A 190 8.23 -26.43 -9.89
C THR A 190 9.61 -27.06 -9.93
N THR A 191 10.62 -26.45 -9.31
CA THR A 191 12.03 -26.88 -9.39
C THR A 191 12.55 -27.59 -8.15
N GLY A 192 11.89 -27.38 -7.00
CA GLY A 192 12.41 -27.82 -5.70
C GLY A 192 13.50 -26.91 -5.13
N ILE A 193 13.78 -25.75 -5.75
CA ILE A 193 14.87 -24.83 -5.38
C ILE A 193 14.28 -23.52 -4.88
N GLY A 194 14.54 -23.20 -3.60
CA GLY A 194 14.21 -21.89 -3.01
C GLY A 194 15.18 -20.80 -3.45
N GLN A 195 14.84 -19.55 -3.14
CA GLN A 195 15.70 -18.41 -3.46
C GLN A 195 15.49 -17.23 -2.49
N LYS A 196 16.51 -16.37 -2.42
CA LYS A 196 16.43 -15.09 -1.73
C LYS A 196 15.94 -14.00 -2.66
N ILE A 197 15.07 -13.12 -2.14
CA ILE A 197 14.60 -11.91 -2.79
C ILE A 197 14.95 -10.73 -1.89
N ASP A 198 15.70 -9.77 -2.41
CA ASP A 198 15.97 -8.50 -1.74
C ASP A 198 15.10 -7.39 -2.35
N LEU A 199 14.35 -6.69 -1.51
CA LEU A 199 13.53 -5.53 -1.88
C LEU A 199 13.87 -4.34 -1.00
N SER A 200 13.44 -3.15 -1.44
CA SER A 200 13.60 -1.94 -0.64
C SER A 200 12.46 -0.96 -0.83
N LEU A 201 12.24 -0.12 0.18
CA LEU A 201 11.30 1.00 0.10
C LEU A 201 11.68 1.92 -1.06
N LEU A 202 12.97 2.24 -1.21
CA LEU A 202 13.46 3.06 -2.31
C LEU A 202 13.21 2.41 -3.67
N GLY A 203 13.45 1.10 -3.81
CA GLY A 203 13.16 0.36 -5.05
C GLY A 203 11.67 0.35 -5.40
N GLY A 204 10.80 0.20 -4.38
CA GLY A 204 9.35 0.34 -4.51
C GLY A 204 8.96 1.73 -4.98
N GLN A 205 9.51 2.76 -4.35
CA GLN A 205 9.26 4.16 -4.70
C GLN A 205 9.68 4.49 -6.14
N ILE A 206 10.87 4.05 -6.56
CA ILE A 206 11.36 4.22 -7.95
C ILE A 206 10.42 3.51 -8.95
N ARG A 207 9.95 2.30 -8.63
CA ARG A 207 9.01 1.58 -9.49
C ARG A 207 7.66 2.31 -9.57
N LEU A 208 7.18 2.90 -8.47
CA LEU A 208 5.93 3.66 -8.43
C LEU A 208 5.95 4.88 -9.37
N MET A 209 7.09 5.56 -9.48
CA MET A 209 7.25 6.71 -10.39
C MET A 209 7.05 6.35 -11.87
N GLY A 210 7.23 5.09 -12.24
CA GLY A 210 6.89 4.52 -13.53
C GLY A 210 7.39 5.34 -14.73
N TRP A 211 6.48 5.62 -15.68
CA TRP A 211 6.80 6.36 -16.91
C TRP A 211 7.19 7.82 -16.67
N THR A 212 6.75 8.43 -15.57
CA THR A 212 7.12 9.82 -15.22
C THR A 212 8.63 9.93 -15.01
N LEU A 213 9.23 9.00 -14.25
CA LEU A 213 10.68 8.94 -14.06
C LEU A 213 11.39 8.60 -15.39
N THR A 214 10.85 7.69 -16.18
CA THR A 214 11.41 7.37 -17.50
C THR A 214 11.44 8.60 -18.40
N THR A 215 10.38 9.40 -18.40
CA THR A 215 10.31 10.65 -19.17
C THR A 215 11.36 11.65 -18.70
N ALA A 216 11.54 11.82 -17.39
CA ALA A 216 12.56 12.70 -16.84
C ALA A 216 13.97 12.28 -17.27
N MET A 217 14.27 10.96 -17.18
CA MET A 217 15.57 10.41 -17.61
C MET A 217 15.84 10.61 -19.10
N TRP A 218 14.84 10.40 -19.96
CA TRP A 218 15.05 10.51 -21.40
C TRP A 218 15.13 11.96 -21.89
N ARG A 219 14.49 12.89 -21.19
CA ARG A 219 14.56 14.34 -21.49
C ARG A 219 15.72 15.06 -20.81
N ASP A 220 16.40 14.38 -19.88
CA ASP A 220 17.39 14.98 -18.98
C ASP A 220 16.85 16.26 -18.30
N SER A 221 15.57 16.20 -17.90
CA SER A 221 14.88 17.30 -17.24
C SER A 221 13.70 16.84 -16.42
N ASN A 222 13.46 17.49 -15.28
CA ASN A 222 12.30 17.17 -14.44
C ASN A 222 10.99 17.59 -15.12
N PRO A 223 9.90 16.82 -14.92
CA PRO A 223 8.57 17.27 -15.31
C PRO A 223 8.19 18.53 -14.52
N VAL A 224 7.36 19.37 -15.11
CA VAL A 224 6.83 20.54 -14.40
C VAL A 224 5.85 20.03 -13.34
N THR A 225 6.17 20.25 -12.07
CA THR A 225 5.36 19.83 -10.93
C THR A 225 4.21 20.80 -10.66
N GLY A 226 3.10 20.28 -10.12
CA GLY A 226 1.97 21.10 -9.68
C GLY A 226 1.19 21.86 -10.77
N GLN A 227 1.48 21.65 -12.05
CA GLN A 227 0.85 22.40 -13.15
C GLN A 227 -0.19 21.63 -13.96
N ALA A 228 -0.61 20.48 -13.50
CA ALA A 228 -1.45 19.58 -14.31
C ALA A 228 -2.94 19.96 -14.33
N ARG A 229 -3.30 21.23 -14.45
CA ARG A 229 -4.70 21.60 -14.73
C ARG A 229 -5.01 21.58 -16.25
N ILE A 230 -4.00 21.73 -17.10
CA ILE A 230 -4.14 21.61 -18.55
C ILE A 230 -3.11 20.60 -19.05
N THR A 231 -3.59 19.57 -19.71
CA THR A 231 -2.82 18.42 -20.19
C THR A 231 -2.91 18.30 -21.71
N GLY A 232 -2.19 17.34 -22.27
CA GLY A 232 -2.17 17.09 -23.69
C GLY A 232 -0.94 17.72 -24.36
N THR A 233 -0.93 17.66 -25.70
CA THR A 233 0.10 18.25 -26.55
C THR A 233 -0.43 19.52 -27.21
N SER A 234 0.46 20.33 -27.78
CA SER A 234 0.06 21.48 -28.60
C SER A 234 -0.88 21.08 -29.75
N ALA A 235 -0.74 19.86 -30.30
CA ALA A 235 -1.62 19.35 -31.35
C ALA A 235 -2.97 18.83 -30.81
N ARG A 236 -3.05 18.41 -29.53
CA ARG A 236 -4.26 17.86 -28.91
C ARG A 236 -4.34 18.29 -27.43
N PRO A 237 -4.76 19.52 -27.16
CA PRO A 237 -4.91 20.03 -25.80
C PRO A 237 -6.04 19.31 -25.07
N GLY A 238 -5.87 19.11 -23.76
CA GLY A 238 -6.88 18.53 -22.89
C GLY A 238 -6.92 19.25 -21.57
N ILE A 239 -7.93 18.96 -20.77
CA ILE A 239 -8.03 19.39 -19.38
C ILE A 239 -8.04 18.16 -18.48
N SER A 240 -7.17 18.15 -17.47
CA SER A 240 -7.26 17.27 -16.32
C SER A 240 -7.09 18.16 -15.08
N ALA A 241 -8.21 18.61 -14.53
CA ALA A 241 -8.18 19.68 -13.54
C ALA A 241 -9.16 19.43 -12.41
N SER A 242 -8.81 19.92 -11.22
CA SER A 242 -9.71 20.03 -10.09
C SER A 242 -10.26 21.46 -9.97
N PHE A 243 -11.52 21.54 -9.60
CA PHE A 243 -12.24 22.79 -9.35
C PHE A 243 -13.03 22.68 -8.04
N ASN A 244 -13.20 23.79 -7.36
CA ASN A 244 -14.03 23.84 -6.16
C ASN A 244 -15.45 24.27 -6.51
N ASP A 245 -16.41 23.64 -5.88
CA ASP A 245 -17.80 24.04 -5.93
C ASP A 245 -18.09 25.27 -5.03
N ARG A 246 -19.34 25.72 -4.98
CA ARG A 246 -19.76 26.87 -4.15
C ARG A 246 -19.51 26.69 -2.66
N ASP A 247 -19.40 25.45 -2.17
CA ASP A 247 -19.19 25.11 -0.77
C ASP A 247 -17.70 24.79 -0.48
N GLY A 248 -16.81 24.99 -1.49
CA GLY A 248 -15.38 24.69 -1.41
C GLY A 248 -15.04 23.22 -1.55
N LYS A 249 -16.00 22.34 -1.93
CA LYS A 249 -15.75 20.92 -2.14
C LYS A 249 -15.13 20.67 -3.51
N PRO A 250 -14.01 19.96 -3.59
CA PRO A 250 -13.32 19.75 -4.85
C PRO A 250 -13.93 18.61 -5.68
N LEU A 251 -13.89 18.80 -7.00
CA LEU A 251 -14.16 17.77 -8.01
C LEU A 251 -13.05 17.77 -9.04
N VAL A 252 -12.93 16.68 -9.77
CA VAL A 252 -12.03 16.55 -10.92
C VAL A 252 -12.81 16.13 -12.14
N PHE A 253 -12.44 16.66 -13.31
CA PHE A 253 -12.87 16.10 -14.59
C PHE A 253 -11.72 16.07 -15.58
N GLN A 254 -11.84 15.21 -16.58
CA GLN A 254 -10.83 15.04 -17.62
C GLN A 254 -11.47 15.09 -18.99
N LEU A 255 -10.91 15.94 -19.84
CA LEU A 255 -11.16 15.95 -21.28
C LEU A 255 -9.86 15.57 -22.01
N VAL A 256 -9.91 14.47 -22.73
CA VAL A 256 -8.78 14.00 -23.54
C VAL A 256 -9.01 14.44 -24.97
N GLY A 257 -8.48 15.60 -25.31
CA GLY A 257 -8.65 16.22 -26.62
C GLY A 257 -9.76 17.28 -26.67
N PRO A 258 -9.76 18.10 -27.71
CA PRO A 258 -10.68 19.24 -27.82
C PRO A 258 -12.09 18.88 -28.31
N GLU A 259 -12.29 17.69 -28.88
CA GLU A 259 -13.52 17.26 -29.51
C GLU A 259 -14.74 17.28 -28.58
N ASN A 260 -14.56 16.97 -27.33
CA ASN A 260 -15.63 16.92 -26.30
C ASN A 260 -15.83 18.24 -25.56
N TRP A 261 -15.12 19.31 -25.94
CA TRP A 261 -15.19 20.59 -25.22
C TRP A 261 -16.60 21.18 -25.22
N LYS A 262 -17.22 21.28 -26.40
CA LYS A 262 -18.56 21.86 -26.53
C LYS A 262 -19.59 21.07 -25.72
N ASP A 263 -19.59 19.76 -25.82
CA ASP A 263 -20.56 18.89 -25.17
C ASP A 263 -20.41 18.94 -23.63
N ALA A 264 -19.17 18.87 -23.14
CA ALA A 264 -18.88 19.01 -21.73
C ALA A 264 -19.32 20.38 -21.16
N MET A 265 -18.94 21.45 -21.82
CA MET A 265 -19.30 22.80 -21.37
C MET A 265 -20.79 23.10 -21.54
N SER A 266 -21.45 22.51 -22.52
CA SER A 266 -22.91 22.62 -22.69
C SER A 266 -23.66 21.85 -21.59
N SER A 267 -23.21 20.67 -21.24
CA SER A 267 -23.82 19.89 -20.14
C SER A 267 -23.77 20.62 -18.79
N LEU A 268 -22.71 21.39 -18.57
CA LEU A 268 -22.55 22.25 -17.39
C LEU A 268 -23.36 23.55 -17.48
N GLY A 269 -23.82 23.93 -18.68
CA GLY A 269 -24.43 25.25 -18.92
C GLY A 269 -23.41 26.38 -19.06
N PHE A 270 -22.13 26.07 -19.28
CA PHE A 270 -21.04 27.04 -19.30
C PHE A 270 -20.70 27.52 -20.72
N TYR A 271 -21.05 26.74 -21.75
CA TYR A 271 -20.57 26.94 -23.12
C TYR A 271 -20.83 28.36 -23.66
N ALA A 272 -22.04 28.91 -23.44
CA ALA A 272 -22.34 30.25 -23.93
C ALA A 272 -21.45 31.34 -23.29
N LYS A 273 -21.21 31.27 -21.99
CA LYS A 273 -20.32 32.22 -21.28
C LYS A 273 -18.87 32.08 -21.72
N LEU A 274 -18.41 30.85 -21.93
CA LEU A 274 -17.06 30.56 -22.41
C LEU A 274 -16.85 31.06 -23.83
N THR A 275 -17.83 30.84 -24.73
CA THR A 275 -17.79 31.37 -26.10
C THR A 275 -17.77 32.91 -26.13
N GLN A 276 -18.59 33.56 -25.28
CA GLN A 276 -18.59 35.02 -25.17
C GLN A 276 -17.24 35.56 -24.68
N ALA A 277 -16.52 34.80 -23.86
CA ALA A 277 -15.18 35.13 -23.38
C ALA A 277 -14.06 34.72 -24.36
N GLY A 278 -14.40 34.16 -25.54
CA GLY A 278 -13.45 33.75 -26.58
C GLY A 278 -12.86 32.35 -26.40
N PHE A 279 -13.56 31.46 -25.65
CA PHE A 279 -13.14 30.07 -25.40
C PHE A 279 -14.11 29.05 -26.01
N GLU A 280 -14.45 29.21 -27.30
CA GLU A 280 -15.31 28.29 -28.03
C GLU A 280 -14.68 26.91 -28.25
N ASN A 281 -13.36 26.79 -28.17
CA ASN A 281 -12.61 25.54 -28.24
C ASN A 281 -11.29 25.59 -27.45
N LEU A 282 -10.72 24.43 -27.14
CA LEU A 282 -9.45 24.34 -26.40
C LEU A 282 -8.22 24.72 -27.25
N GLY A 283 -8.32 24.79 -28.56
CA GLY A 283 -7.21 25.19 -29.43
C GLY A 283 -6.68 26.58 -29.15
N ILE A 284 -7.53 27.46 -28.60
CA ILE A 284 -7.21 28.84 -28.28
C ILE A 284 -6.14 28.99 -27.19
N ILE A 285 -6.00 27.99 -26.33
CA ILE A 285 -5.01 28.00 -25.24
C ILE A 285 -3.68 27.35 -25.60
N ILE A 286 -3.54 26.86 -26.84
CA ILE A 286 -2.29 26.29 -27.35
C ILE A 286 -1.25 27.43 -27.39
N ASP A 287 -0.08 27.17 -26.82
CA ASP A 287 1.06 28.11 -26.80
C ASP A 287 0.73 29.52 -26.27
N ASN A 288 -0.34 29.66 -25.44
CA ASN A 288 -0.74 30.93 -24.85
C ASN A 288 -1.04 30.78 -23.34
N ASP A 289 -0.02 31.01 -22.54
CA ASP A 289 -0.10 30.86 -21.09
C ASP A 289 -1.07 31.86 -20.44
N ALA A 290 -1.19 33.07 -20.96
CA ALA A 290 -2.13 34.06 -20.44
C ALA A 290 -3.58 33.60 -20.66
N LYS A 291 -3.94 33.21 -21.90
CA LYS A 291 -5.29 32.68 -22.18
C LYS A 291 -5.59 31.38 -21.41
N ARG A 292 -4.58 30.57 -21.14
CA ARG A 292 -4.72 29.39 -20.32
C ARG A 292 -5.09 29.75 -18.87
N ALA A 293 -4.41 30.74 -18.30
CA ALA A 293 -4.71 31.25 -16.98
C ALA A 293 -6.13 31.88 -16.91
N ASP A 294 -6.50 32.68 -17.92
CA ASP A 294 -7.83 33.30 -18.00
C ASP A 294 -8.95 32.25 -18.10
N LEU A 295 -8.77 31.21 -18.92
CA LEU A 295 -9.72 30.10 -18.99
C LEU A 295 -9.88 29.38 -17.65
N LEU A 296 -8.79 29.06 -16.98
CA LEU A 296 -8.85 28.38 -15.69
C LEU A 296 -9.52 29.23 -14.62
N ALA A 297 -9.23 30.54 -14.55
CA ALA A 297 -9.89 31.46 -13.64
C ALA A 297 -11.40 31.54 -13.90
N LEU A 298 -11.82 31.64 -15.18
CA LEU A 298 -13.23 31.65 -15.55
C LEU A 298 -13.93 30.33 -15.19
N LEU A 299 -13.27 29.19 -15.36
CA LEU A 299 -13.82 27.90 -14.95
C LEU A 299 -13.92 27.79 -13.43
N ASP A 300 -12.94 28.29 -12.67
CA ASP A 300 -13.02 28.35 -11.21
C ASP A 300 -14.28 29.14 -10.76
N ASP A 301 -14.53 30.31 -11.34
CA ASP A 301 -15.71 31.12 -11.04
C ASP A 301 -17.01 30.41 -11.43
N LEU A 302 -17.04 29.73 -12.56
CA LEU A 302 -18.23 29.00 -13.03
C LEU A 302 -18.53 27.78 -12.15
N PHE A 303 -17.55 27.00 -11.78
CA PHE A 303 -17.74 25.86 -10.87
C PHE A 303 -18.18 26.29 -9.48
N ALA A 304 -17.75 27.45 -9.00
CA ALA A 304 -18.19 28.03 -7.72
C ALA A 304 -19.67 28.44 -7.69
N THR A 305 -20.41 28.32 -8.79
CA THR A 305 -21.85 28.67 -8.84
C THR A 305 -22.82 27.54 -8.46
N GLY A 306 -22.38 26.29 -8.41
CA GLY A 306 -23.23 25.12 -8.12
C GLY A 306 -22.57 24.13 -7.17
N THR A 307 -23.19 22.97 -6.99
CA THR A 307 -22.68 21.92 -6.10
C THR A 307 -21.81 20.89 -6.85
N ARG A 308 -20.85 20.31 -6.16
CA ARG A 308 -19.98 19.23 -6.66
C ARG A 308 -20.81 18.07 -7.21
N GLU A 309 -21.81 17.67 -6.49
CA GLU A 309 -22.70 16.56 -6.83
C GLU A 309 -23.45 16.82 -8.14
N ASP A 310 -23.99 18.04 -8.32
CA ASP A 310 -24.69 18.42 -9.56
C ASP A 310 -23.73 18.48 -10.76
N TRP A 311 -22.55 19.09 -10.59
CA TRP A 311 -21.54 19.15 -11.65
C TRP A 311 -21.07 17.77 -12.08
N VAL A 312 -20.75 16.88 -11.14
CA VAL A 312 -20.35 15.50 -11.45
C VAL A 312 -21.46 14.73 -12.16
N ALA A 313 -22.72 14.88 -11.72
CA ALA A 313 -23.86 14.24 -12.35
C ALA A 313 -24.05 14.70 -13.81
N ARG A 314 -23.94 16.01 -14.09
CA ARG A 314 -24.05 16.57 -15.44
C ARG A 314 -22.91 16.12 -16.36
N LEU A 315 -21.68 16.13 -15.87
CA LEU A 315 -20.52 15.65 -16.64
C LEU A 315 -20.64 14.18 -16.99
N ARG A 316 -21.02 13.34 -16.00
CA ARG A 316 -21.24 11.89 -16.24
C ARG A 316 -22.41 11.65 -17.20
N GLY A 317 -23.48 12.44 -17.12
CA GLY A 317 -24.60 12.38 -18.06
C GLY A 317 -24.22 12.73 -19.50
N ALA A 318 -23.11 13.44 -19.72
CA ALA A 318 -22.52 13.75 -21.02
C ALA A 318 -21.35 12.82 -21.38
N ASP A 319 -21.17 11.70 -20.67
CA ASP A 319 -20.07 10.76 -20.85
C ASP A 319 -18.67 11.38 -20.65
N ILE A 320 -18.58 12.38 -19.77
CA ILE A 320 -17.31 13.02 -19.43
C ILE A 320 -16.75 12.42 -18.13
N VAL A 321 -15.50 11.96 -18.19
CA VAL A 321 -14.80 11.39 -17.06
C VAL A 321 -14.69 12.42 -15.93
N SER A 322 -15.34 12.14 -14.82
CA SER A 322 -15.42 13.06 -13.68
C SER A 322 -15.65 12.32 -12.37
N ALA A 323 -15.15 12.89 -11.28
CA ALA A 323 -15.34 12.34 -9.94
C ALA A 323 -15.33 13.46 -8.88
N PRO A 324 -16.01 13.26 -7.75
CA PRO A 324 -15.74 14.06 -6.56
C PRO A 324 -14.32 13.73 -6.06
N ILE A 325 -13.61 14.72 -5.53
CA ILE A 325 -12.41 14.46 -4.75
C ILE A 325 -12.85 14.24 -3.31
N ASN A 326 -12.90 12.99 -2.91
CA ASN A 326 -13.40 12.58 -1.60
C ASN A 326 -12.34 12.74 -0.51
N THR A 327 -12.77 13.12 0.68
CA THR A 327 -12.00 12.89 1.90
C THR A 327 -11.88 11.38 2.18
N LEU A 328 -10.96 10.96 3.06
CA LEU A 328 -10.83 9.54 3.43
C LEU A 328 -12.13 8.96 4.00
N LEU A 329 -12.86 9.76 4.77
CA LEU A 329 -14.14 9.32 5.34
C LEU A 329 -15.23 9.21 4.27
N GLU A 330 -15.34 10.16 3.35
CA GLU A 330 -16.25 10.08 2.20
C GLU A 330 -15.92 8.87 1.32
N ALA A 331 -14.65 8.68 0.96
CA ALA A 331 -14.20 7.52 0.19
C ALA A 331 -14.57 6.19 0.85
N SER A 332 -14.45 6.10 2.18
CA SER A 332 -14.84 4.88 2.91
C SER A 332 -16.35 4.60 2.89
N ASN A 333 -17.19 5.56 2.54
CA ASN A 333 -18.65 5.46 2.43
C ASN A 333 -19.15 5.54 0.98
N ASP A 334 -18.24 5.63 0.02
CA ASP A 334 -18.59 5.66 -1.40
C ASP A 334 -19.35 4.39 -1.81
N PRO A 335 -20.46 4.51 -2.57
CA PRO A 335 -21.28 3.36 -2.96
C PRO A 335 -20.49 2.29 -3.73
N ASP A 336 -19.57 2.68 -4.61
CA ASP A 336 -18.76 1.72 -5.38
C ASP A 336 -17.75 1.02 -4.48
N VAL A 337 -17.16 1.72 -3.50
CA VAL A 337 -16.24 1.14 -2.51
C VAL A 337 -16.95 0.09 -1.65
N ILE A 338 -18.18 0.38 -1.23
CA ILE A 338 -18.99 -0.55 -0.42
C ILE A 338 -19.48 -1.74 -1.28
N ALA A 339 -20.02 -1.48 -2.47
CA ALA A 339 -20.56 -2.52 -3.36
C ALA A 339 -19.48 -3.52 -3.79
N ASN A 340 -18.26 -3.07 -4.01
CA ASN A 340 -17.11 -3.91 -4.36
C ASN A 340 -16.45 -4.58 -3.13
N GLY A 341 -16.92 -4.30 -1.92
CA GLY A 341 -16.34 -4.88 -0.71
C GLY A 341 -14.93 -4.39 -0.36
N TYR A 342 -14.47 -3.26 -0.94
CA TYR A 342 -13.17 -2.67 -0.62
C TYR A 342 -13.10 -2.11 0.80
N VAL A 343 -14.26 -1.84 1.38
CA VAL A 343 -14.47 -1.59 2.80
C VAL A 343 -15.58 -2.50 3.30
N THR A 344 -15.36 -3.14 4.43
CA THR A 344 -16.29 -4.11 5.04
C THR A 344 -16.34 -3.95 6.55
N HIS A 345 -17.10 -4.81 7.21
CA HIS A 345 -17.17 -4.86 8.67
C HIS A 345 -16.72 -6.22 9.18
N VAL A 346 -16.02 -6.22 10.31
CA VAL A 346 -15.65 -7.44 11.05
C VAL A 346 -16.13 -7.32 12.50
N ASP A 347 -16.55 -8.42 13.09
CA ASP A 347 -16.85 -8.50 14.52
C ASP A 347 -15.56 -8.87 15.26
N HIS A 348 -14.88 -7.85 15.77
CA HIS A 348 -13.61 -8.00 16.44
C HIS A 348 -13.82 -8.38 17.91
N PRO A 349 -13.22 -9.48 18.42
CA PRO A 349 -13.51 -10.00 19.76
C PRO A 349 -13.14 -9.02 20.89
N ARG A 350 -12.14 -8.15 20.67
CA ARG A 350 -11.67 -7.17 21.67
C ARG A 350 -12.26 -5.77 21.48
N HIS A 351 -12.72 -5.43 20.24
CA HIS A 351 -13.04 -4.06 19.87
C HIS A 351 -14.45 -3.89 19.31
N GLY A 352 -15.26 -4.97 19.29
CA GLY A 352 -16.62 -4.96 18.75
C GLY A 352 -16.65 -4.81 17.22
N LYS A 353 -17.72 -4.25 16.68
CA LYS A 353 -17.86 -4.11 15.22
C LYS A 353 -16.95 -3.01 14.69
N LEU A 354 -16.00 -3.40 13.85
CA LEU A 354 -15.07 -2.48 13.19
C LEU A 354 -15.33 -2.42 11.68
N LYS A 355 -15.25 -1.21 11.13
CA LYS A 355 -15.16 -0.97 9.69
C LYS A 355 -13.70 -1.10 9.28
N VAL A 356 -13.40 -1.97 8.33
CA VAL A 356 -12.03 -2.31 7.93
C VAL A 356 -11.89 -2.34 6.41
N HIS A 357 -10.66 -2.29 5.94
CA HIS A 357 -10.37 -2.55 4.54
C HIS A 357 -10.81 -3.98 4.20
N GLY A 358 -11.54 -4.14 3.11
CA GLY A 358 -11.81 -5.44 2.50
C GLY A 358 -10.60 -5.96 1.74
N THR A 359 -10.82 -6.95 0.91
CA THR A 359 -9.80 -7.45 -0.01
C THR A 359 -9.99 -6.80 -1.39
N PRO A 360 -8.92 -6.37 -2.07
CA PRO A 360 -9.05 -5.74 -3.39
C PRO A 360 -9.33 -6.76 -4.51
N TRP A 361 -9.30 -8.05 -4.19
CA TRP A 361 -9.49 -9.13 -5.16
C TRP A 361 -10.82 -9.83 -4.97
N GLN A 362 -11.48 -10.16 -6.07
CA GLN A 362 -12.68 -10.98 -6.13
C GLN A 362 -12.36 -12.26 -6.93
N PHE A 363 -12.03 -13.34 -6.23
CA PHE A 363 -11.79 -14.65 -6.85
C PHE A 363 -13.09 -15.39 -7.02
N SER A 364 -13.37 -15.92 -8.23
CA SER A 364 -14.61 -16.65 -8.53
C SER A 364 -14.74 -17.96 -7.75
N GLU A 365 -13.62 -18.67 -7.54
CA GLU A 365 -13.60 -20.01 -6.94
C GLU A 365 -13.13 -20.01 -5.47
N THR A 366 -12.22 -19.11 -5.12
CA THR A 366 -11.54 -19.11 -3.82
C THR A 366 -11.59 -17.70 -3.20
N PRO A 367 -12.75 -17.25 -2.72
CA PRO A 367 -12.91 -15.88 -2.23
C PRO A 367 -11.95 -15.57 -1.07
N ALA A 368 -11.31 -14.43 -1.15
CA ALA A 368 -10.47 -13.89 -0.09
C ALA A 368 -11.34 -13.44 1.11
N LYS A 369 -10.80 -13.53 2.33
CA LYS A 369 -11.51 -13.13 3.54
C LYS A 369 -10.62 -12.39 4.51
N PRO A 370 -10.93 -11.14 4.86
CA PRO A 370 -10.20 -10.41 5.88
C PRO A 370 -10.26 -11.12 7.23
N GLY A 371 -9.10 -11.31 7.83
CA GLY A 371 -8.99 -11.86 9.19
C GLY A 371 -9.08 -10.77 10.27
N ILE A 372 -8.71 -11.16 11.48
CA ILE A 372 -8.61 -10.30 12.67
C ILE A 372 -7.15 -10.31 13.13
N ALA A 373 -6.64 -9.17 13.59
CA ALA A 373 -5.30 -9.09 14.12
C ALA A 373 -5.21 -9.76 15.50
N PRO A 374 -4.13 -10.55 15.75
CA PRO A 374 -4.01 -11.31 16.99
C PRO A 374 -3.57 -10.46 18.19
N GLY A 375 -3.88 -10.90 19.39
CA GLY A 375 -3.20 -10.49 20.61
C GLY A 375 -1.72 -10.90 20.59
N LEU A 376 -0.90 -10.25 21.40
CA LEU A 376 0.53 -10.58 21.52
C LEU A 376 0.70 -12.01 22.07
N GLY A 377 1.41 -12.87 21.35
CA GLY A 377 1.65 -14.26 21.72
C GLY A 377 0.38 -15.12 21.79
N GLU A 378 -0.72 -14.66 21.22
CA GLU A 378 -2.03 -15.37 21.28
C GLU A 378 -1.95 -16.83 20.83
N HIS A 379 -1.02 -17.15 19.95
CA HIS A 379 -0.89 -18.47 19.34
C HIS A 379 0.32 -19.27 19.86
N ASN A 380 1.02 -18.82 20.94
CA ASN A 380 2.20 -19.51 21.47
C ASN A 380 1.94 -20.98 21.74
N ASP A 381 0.94 -21.28 22.55
CA ASP A 381 0.69 -22.64 23.02
C ASP A 381 0.31 -23.58 21.87
N ALA A 382 -0.57 -23.15 21.00
CA ALA A 382 -1.01 -23.93 19.85
C ALA A 382 0.13 -24.25 18.88
N VAL A 383 0.91 -23.21 18.51
CA VAL A 383 2.01 -23.36 17.55
C VAL A 383 3.16 -24.20 18.15
N LEU A 384 3.48 -24.02 19.42
CA LEU A 384 4.52 -24.81 20.07
C LEU A 384 4.10 -26.27 20.25
N ALA A 385 2.84 -26.54 20.56
CA ALA A 385 2.31 -27.89 20.61
C ALA A 385 2.39 -28.59 19.24
N GLU A 386 2.09 -27.89 18.13
CA GLU A 386 2.27 -28.39 16.75
C GLU A 386 3.74 -28.70 16.42
N LEU A 387 4.69 -28.06 17.10
CA LEU A 387 6.13 -28.35 17.00
C LEU A 387 6.59 -29.48 17.92
N GLY A 388 5.68 -30.05 18.73
CA GLY A 388 5.95 -31.17 19.62
C GLY A 388 6.41 -30.79 21.04
N TYR A 389 6.25 -29.53 21.46
CA TYR A 389 6.54 -29.10 22.83
C TYR A 389 5.39 -29.48 23.77
N GLY A 390 5.72 -30.12 24.90
CA GLY A 390 4.75 -30.44 25.94
C GLY A 390 4.38 -29.21 26.79
N SER A 391 3.25 -29.29 27.49
CA SER A 391 2.75 -28.16 28.32
C SER A 391 3.76 -27.72 29.38
N ALA A 392 4.53 -28.62 29.96
CA ALA A 392 5.57 -28.31 30.94
C ALA A 392 6.74 -27.55 30.30
N GLU A 393 7.15 -27.93 29.10
CA GLU A 393 8.21 -27.22 28.35
C GLU A 393 7.76 -25.83 27.94
N ILE A 394 6.51 -25.67 27.48
CA ILE A 394 5.93 -24.37 27.15
C ILE A 394 5.89 -23.45 28.38
N ALA A 395 5.49 -24.00 29.55
CA ALA A 395 5.50 -23.25 30.80
C ALA A 395 6.91 -22.82 31.21
N ASP A 396 7.92 -23.68 31.07
CA ASP A 396 9.34 -23.35 31.30
C ASP A 396 9.82 -22.22 30.37
N LEU A 397 9.59 -22.36 29.06
CA LEU A 397 9.97 -21.31 28.10
C LEU A 397 9.34 -19.95 28.42
N ARG A 398 8.10 -19.95 28.89
CA ARG A 398 7.40 -18.72 29.32
C ARG A 398 8.00 -18.14 30.57
N SER A 399 8.29 -18.97 31.58
CA SER A 399 8.91 -18.52 32.87
C SER A 399 10.27 -17.86 32.64
N ARG A 400 11.03 -18.34 31.67
CA ARG A 400 12.34 -17.83 31.22
C ARG A 400 12.27 -16.70 30.22
N ARG A 401 11.06 -16.21 29.86
CA ARG A 401 10.84 -15.16 28.87
C ARG A 401 11.44 -15.48 27.49
N ILE A 402 11.45 -16.75 27.13
CA ILE A 402 11.81 -17.18 25.76
C ILE A 402 10.62 -16.94 24.81
N ILE A 403 9.41 -17.15 25.34
CA ILE A 403 8.13 -16.90 24.65
C ILE A 403 7.26 -15.93 25.43
#